data_3f1e4023d1dd6114271dfb38ba0c3f24
#
_entry.id   3f1e4023d1dd6114271dfb38ba0c3f24
#
_cell.length_a   1.000
_cell.length_b   1.000
_cell.length_c   1.000
_cell.angle_alpha   90.00
_cell.angle_beta   90.00
_cell.angle_gamma   90.00
#
_symmetry.space_group_name_H-M   'P 1'
#
loop_
_entity.id
_entity.type
_entity.pdbx_description
1 polymer ?
#
loop_
_entity_poly.entity_id
_entity_poly.type
_entity_poly.pdbx_seq_one_letter_code
_entity_poly.pdbx_strand_id
1 'polypeptide(L)' 'MKVTLIHPPVYINKNGLTALRPSLPLGLAYIAAVLRDDKHDITVVDALGAAPEQMIPDGDIWRLGLTPDEIVARIP' A
#
# COMPACT_ATOMS: atom_id res chain seq x y z
N MET A 1 8.85 0.97 -20.35
CA MET A 1 9.01 -0.08 -19.31
C MET A 1 7.76 -0.11 -18.45
N LYS A 2 7.30 -1.28 -18.08
CA LYS A 2 6.20 -1.43 -17.10
C LYS A 2 6.76 -1.37 -15.68
N VAL A 3 6.22 -0.47 -14.86
CA VAL A 3 6.66 -0.28 -13.47
C VAL A 3 5.45 -0.36 -12.56
N THR A 4 5.54 -1.19 -11.53
CA THR A 4 4.52 -1.25 -10.48
C THR A 4 5.10 -0.69 -9.20
N LEU A 5 4.44 0.33 -8.67
CA LEU A 5 4.80 0.95 -7.39
C LEU A 5 3.83 0.47 -6.32
N ILE A 6 4.37 0.01 -5.21
CA ILE A 6 3.56 -0.54 -4.13
C ILE A 6 3.76 0.28 -2.87
N HIS A 7 2.65 0.81 -2.32
CA HIS A 7 2.58 1.34 -0.97
C HIS A 7 2.14 0.19 -0.07
N PRO A 8 3.03 -0.35 0.79
CA PRO A 8 2.76 -1.60 1.50
C PRO A 8 1.67 -1.44 2.56
N PRO A 9 1.12 -2.58 3.04
CA PRO A 9 0.23 -2.54 4.20
C PRO A 9 1.01 -2.14 5.45
N VAL A 10 0.29 -1.71 6.48
CA VAL A 10 0.87 -1.27 7.74
C VAL A 10 0.67 -2.32 8.80
N TYR A 11 1.69 -2.50 9.66
CA TYR A 11 1.67 -3.41 10.79
C TYR A 11 1.64 -2.60 12.07
N ILE A 12 0.70 -2.92 12.96
CA ILE A 12 0.60 -2.27 14.27
C ILE A 12 0.57 -3.30 15.38
N ASN A 13 1.09 -2.93 16.54
CA ASN A 13 1.05 -3.79 17.73
C ASN A 13 -0.37 -3.81 18.29
N LYS A 14 -0.89 -5.00 18.62
CA LYS A 14 -2.23 -5.16 19.19
C LYS A 14 -2.41 -4.41 20.51
N ASN A 15 -1.34 -4.19 21.24
CA ASN A 15 -1.36 -3.46 22.50
C ASN A 15 -1.02 -1.98 22.32
N GLY A 16 -0.81 -1.53 21.10
CA GLY A 16 -0.50 -0.14 20.81
C GLY A 16 -1.72 0.74 20.85
N LEU A 17 -1.54 1.97 21.32
CA LEU A 17 -2.60 2.97 21.40
C LEU A 17 -2.60 3.91 20.20
N THR A 18 -1.92 3.53 19.13
CA THR A 18 -1.77 4.37 17.94
C THR A 18 -3.03 4.32 17.10
N ALA A 19 -3.63 5.49 16.89
CA ALA A 19 -4.69 5.63 15.90
C ALA A 19 -4.04 5.77 14.53
N LEU A 20 -4.26 4.78 13.68
CA LEU A 20 -3.72 4.80 12.33
C LEU A 20 -4.79 5.27 11.35
N ARG A 21 -4.47 6.30 10.57
CA ARG A 21 -5.33 6.76 9.50
C ARG A 21 -4.61 6.59 8.17
N PRO A 22 -5.31 6.10 7.13
CA PRO A 22 -4.72 6.08 5.79
C PRO A 22 -4.34 7.49 5.38
N SER A 23 -3.13 7.66 4.88
CA SER A 23 -2.67 8.92 4.34
C SER A 23 -2.31 8.75 2.88
N LEU A 24 -2.43 9.84 2.12
CA LEU A 24 -2.05 9.83 0.71
C LEU A 24 -0.53 9.62 0.60
N PRO A 25 -0.05 8.62 -0.17
CA PRO A 25 1.38 8.38 -0.31
C PRO A 25 2.01 9.36 -1.30
N LEU A 26 2.25 10.60 -0.85
CA LEU A 26 2.72 11.69 -1.72
C LEU A 26 4.06 11.36 -2.40
N GLY A 27 5.01 10.77 -1.67
CA GLY A 27 6.29 10.39 -2.26
C GLY A 27 6.11 9.43 -3.43
N LEU A 28 5.24 8.45 -3.27
CA LEU A 28 4.94 7.49 -4.33
C LEU A 28 4.25 8.17 -5.52
N ALA A 29 3.36 9.12 -5.25
CA ALA A 29 2.67 9.87 -6.29
C ALA A 29 3.65 10.71 -7.11
N TYR A 30 4.63 11.34 -6.48
CA TYR A 30 5.69 12.09 -7.19
C TYR A 30 6.52 11.18 -8.09
N ILE A 31 6.93 10.02 -7.58
CA ILE A 31 7.71 9.06 -8.37
C ILE A 31 6.88 8.57 -9.57
N ALA A 32 5.61 8.26 -9.36
CA ALA A 32 4.72 7.83 -10.42
C ALA A 32 4.59 8.90 -11.51
N ALA A 33 4.45 10.17 -11.12
CA ALA A 33 4.33 11.28 -12.06
C ALA A 33 5.59 11.43 -12.92
N VAL A 34 6.77 11.39 -12.30
CA VAL A 34 8.05 11.50 -13.01
C VAL A 34 8.23 10.36 -14.00
N LEU A 35 7.95 9.13 -13.59
CA LEU A 35 8.09 7.95 -14.46
C LEU A 35 7.08 7.99 -15.60
N ARG A 36 5.87 8.46 -15.35
CA ARG A 36 4.86 8.58 -16.41
C ARG A 36 5.26 9.65 -17.43
N ASP A 37 5.81 10.77 -16.97
CA ASP A 37 6.32 11.81 -17.88
C ASP A 37 7.46 11.29 -18.73
N ASP A 38 8.23 10.33 -18.23
CA ASP A 38 9.30 9.65 -18.97
C ASP A 38 8.76 8.46 -19.78
N LYS A 39 7.46 8.40 -20.00
CA LYS A 39 6.75 7.44 -20.87
C LYS A 39 6.81 5.99 -20.40
N HIS A 40 6.99 5.75 -19.11
CA HIS A 40 6.83 4.42 -18.53
C HIS A 40 5.35 4.13 -18.28
N ASP A 41 4.99 2.86 -18.36
CA ASP A 41 3.64 2.39 -18.04
C ASP A 41 3.57 2.09 -16.54
N ILE A 42 2.86 2.93 -15.80
CA ILE A 42 2.88 2.92 -14.34
C ILE A 42 1.59 2.36 -13.78
N THR A 43 1.74 1.40 -12.86
CA THR A 43 0.65 0.90 -12.01
C THR A 43 1.00 1.20 -10.56
N VAL A 44 0.07 1.76 -9.81
CA VAL A 44 0.24 2.03 -8.38
C VAL A 44 -0.72 1.17 -7.59
N VAL A 45 -0.17 0.42 -6.63
CA VAL A 45 -0.97 -0.38 -5.70
C VAL A 45 -0.78 0.20 -4.29
N ASP A 46 -1.81 0.85 -3.78
CA ASP A 46 -1.83 1.37 -2.42
C ASP A 46 -2.52 0.37 -1.52
N ALA A 47 -1.75 -0.52 -0.90
CA ALA A 47 -2.30 -1.61 -0.12
C ALA A 47 -3.08 -1.13 1.11
N LEU A 48 -2.64 -0.05 1.75
CA LEU A 48 -3.36 0.52 2.89
C LEU A 48 -4.60 1.29 2.43
N GLY A 49 -4.44 2.15 1.43
CA GLY A 49 -5.54 3.00 0.94
C GLY A 49 -6.65 2.22 0.26
N ALA A 50 -6.33 1.07 -0.35
CA ALA A 50 -7.32 0.24 -1.03
C ALA A 50 -8.21 -0.54 -0.06
N ALA A 51 -7.72 -0.83 1.15
CA ALA A 51 -8.46 -1.58 2.16
C ALA A 51 -8.15 -1.07 3.57
N PRO A 52 -8.46 0.21 3.87
CA PRO A 52 -8.05 0.84 5.13
C PRO A 52 -8.72 0.24 6.36
N GLU A 53 -9.85 -0.42 6.19
CA GLU A 53 -10.62 -1.04 7.28
C GLU A 53 -10.30 -2.52 7.47
N GLN A 54 -9.49 -3.10 6.58
CA GLN A 54 -9.14 -4.51 6.67
C GLN A 54 -8.03 -4.70 7.70
N MET A 55 -8.41 -5.18 8.87
CA MET A 55 -7.49 -5.53 9.96
C MET A 55 -7.43 -7.05 10.06
N ILE A 56 -6.25 -7.61 9.82
CA ILE A 56 -6.03 -9.06 9.87
C ILE A 56 -5.06 -9.36 11.00
N PRO A 57 -5.44 -10.21 11.97
CA PRO A 57 -4.54 -10.59 13.04
C PRO A 57 -3.39 -11.45 12.50
N ASP A 58 -2.17 -11.16 12.97
CA ASP A 58 -0.98 -11.89 12.60
C ASP A 58 -0.08 -11.99 13.85
N GLY A 59 -0.34 -13.02 14.70
CA GLY A 59 0.35 -13.15 15.98
C GLY A 59 0.01 -11.99 16.91
N ASP A 60 1.04 -11.24 17.34
CA ASP A 60 0.90 -10.12 18.27
C ASP A 60 0.64 -8.79 17.57
N ILE A 61 0.49 -8.80 16.25
CA ILE A 61 0.28 -7.59 15.47
C ILE A 61 -0.99 -7.67 14.63
N TRP A 62 -1.49 -6.49 14.24
CA TRP A 62 -2.51 -6.35 13.21
C TRP A 62 -1.85 -5.92 11.91
N ARG A 63 -2.28 -6.54 10.81
CA ARG A 63 -1.92 -6.08 9.47
C ARG A 63 -3.11 -5.30 8.91
N LEU A 64 -2.88 -4.05 8.51
CA LEU A 64 -3.90 -3.19 7.92
C LEU A 64 -3.62 -3.02 6.43
N GLY A 65 -4.66 -3.25 5.63
CA GLY A 65 -4.58 -3.09 4.18
C GLY A 65 -4.74 -4.43 3.45
N LEU A 66 -4.34 -4.44 2.18
CA LEU A 66 -4.43 -5.63 1.35
C LEU A 66 -3.50 -6.73 1.84
N THR A 67 -3.94 -7.98 1.69
CA THR A 67 -3.06 -9.13 1.91
C THR A 67 -2.03 -9.22 0.78
N PRO A 68 -0.90 -9.96 0.99
CA PRO A 68 0.06 -10.19 -0.10
C PRO A 68 -0.57 -10.75 -1.36
N ASP A 69 -1.49 -11.70 -1.25
CA ASP A 69 -2.18 -12.28 -2.41
C ASP A 69 -3.03 -11.25 -3.14
N GLU A 70 -3.71 -10.38 -2.40
CA GLU A 70 -4.51 -9.31 -3.00
C GLU A 70 -3.62 -8.27 -3.71
N ILE A 71 -2.44 -7.99 -3.16
CA ILE A 71 -1.47 -7.10 -3.80
C ILE A 71 -1.00 -7.71 -5.11
N VAL A 72 -0.59 -8.97 -5.08
CA VAL A 72 -0.12 -9.68 -6.28
C VAL A 72 -1.19 -9.71 -7.37
N ALA A 73 -2.45 -9.90 -6.99
CA ALA A 73 -3.56 -9.93 -7.93
C ALA A 73 -3.75 -8.59 -8.68
N ARG A 74 -3.22 -7.48 -8.15
CA ARG A 74 -3.33 -6.15 -8.76
C ARG A 74 -2.11 -5.78 -9.60
N ILE A 75 -1.09 -6.59 -9.60
CA ILE A 75 0.09 -6.40 -10.45
C ILE A 75 -0.24 -6.93 -11.85
N PRO A 76 -0.13 -6.08 -12.88
CA PRO A 76 -0.43 -6.50 -14.26
C PRO A 76 0.56 -7.53 -14.78
#